data_9707b12e2155b8311006e9d7a7cf472d
#
_entry.id   9707b12e2155b8311006e9d7a7cf472d
#
_cell.length_a   1.000
_cell.length_b   1.000
_cell.length_c   1.000
_cell.angle_alpha   90.00
_cell.angle_beta   90.00
_cell.angle_gamma   90.00
#
_symmetry.space_group_name_H-M   'P 1'
#
loop_
_entity.id
_entity.type
_entity.pdbx_description
1 polymer ?
#
loop_
_entity_poly.entity_id
_entity_poly.type
_entity_poly.pdbx_seq_one_letter_code
_entity_poly.pdbx_strand_id
1 'polypeptide(L)'
;MAARVQDAGSALEEALRPLLEMPGILGGLISATDGLLMAAVVKEGLDQESLAAAGARLGQLASARLAYDVLDVAVLDATRLRLIVHPTALGYLTVVADPAGQIEPAVAAARQVGKVLQETAATTGALEAILD
;
A
#
# COMPACT_ATOMS: atom_id res chain seq x y z
N MET A 1 7.40 -12.12 20.91
CA MET A 1 6.29 -11.22 20.47
C MET A 1 6.81 -10.00 19.73
N ALA A 2 7.63 -9.17 20.37
CA ALA A 2 8.18 -7.97 19.73
C ALA A 2 9.00 -8.30 18.47
N ALA A 3 9.82 -9.34 18.53
CA ALA A 3 10.63 -9.77 17.39
C ALA A 3 9.76 -10.22 16.21
N ARG A 4 8.66 -10.92 16.49
CA ARG A 4 7.75 -11.37 15.44
C ARG A 4 7.06 -10.20 14.74
N VAL A 5 6.66 -9.17 15.49
CA VAL A 5 6.05 -7.97 14.93
C VAL A 5 7.07 -7.21 14.08
N GLN A 6 8.31 -7.07 14.57
CA GLN A 6 9.38 -6.42 13.82
C GLN A 6 9.72 -7.19 12.55
N ASP A 7 9.74 -8.52 12.63
CA ASP A 7 10.02 -9.36 11.46
C ASP A 7 8.93 -9.19 10.41
N ALA A 8 7.67 -9.13 10.82
CA ALA A 8 6.56 -8.90 9.90
C ALA A 8 6.67 -7.53 9.24
N GLY A 9 6.98 -6.48 10.01
CA GLY A 9 7.16 -5.13 9.47
C GLY A 9 8.31 -5.07 8.49
N SER A 10 9.46 -5.68 8.82
CA SER A 10 10.61 -5.74 7.92
C SER A 10 10.30 -6.50 6.64
N ALA A 11 9.55 -7.60 6.74
CA ALA A 11 9.17 -8.39 5.58
C ALA A 11 8.23 -7.61 4.65
N LEU A 12 7.31 -6.83 5.23
CA LEU A 12 6.41 -5.97 4.45
C LEU A 12 7.20 -4.87 3.74
N GLU A 13 8.17 -4.26 4.42
CA GLU A 13 9.05 -3.26 3.81
C GLU A 13 9.84 -3.87 2.64
N GLU A 14 10.37 -5.08 2.81
CA GLU A 14 11.08 -5.77 1.73
C GLU A 14 10.18 -5.99 0.51
N ALA A 15 8.91 -6.32 0.74
CA ALA A 15 7.96 -6.51 -0.34
C ALA A 15 7.66 -5.20 -1.08
N LEU A 16 7.72 -4.05 -0.38
CA LEU A 16 7.49 -2.74 -0.97
C LEU A 16 8.71 -2.17 -1.69
N ARG A 17 9.91 -2.61 -1.34
CA ARG A 17 11.16 -2.04 -1.82
C ARG A 17 11.30 -1.94 -3.34
N PRO A 18 10.90 -2.96 -4.11
CA PRO A 18 11.00 -2.88 -5.58
C PRO A 18 10.27 -1.69 -6.19
N LEU A 19 9.28 -1.14 -5.51
CA LEU A 19 8.56 0.04 -6.02
C LEU A 19 9.48 1.24 -6.22
N LEU A 20 10.48 1.40 -5.34
CA LEU A 20 11.42 2.53 -5.45
C LEU A 20 12.31 2.46 -6.69
N GLU A 21 12.46 1.29 -7.28
CA GLU A 21 13.29 1.09 -8.46
C GLU A 21 12.52 1.34 -9.77
N MET A 22 11.21 1.49 -9.68
CA MET A 22 10.37 1.70 -10.86
C MET A 22 10.35 3.18 -11.26
N PRO A 23 10.50 3.50 -12.56
CA PRO A 23 10.45 4.87 -13.02
C PRO A 23 9.10 5.52 -12.68
N GLY A 24 9.14 6.74 -12.15
CA GLY A 24 7.93 7.48 -11.82
C GLY A 24 7.25 7.07 -10.51
N ILE A 25 7.78 6.07 -9.82
CA ILE A 25 7.25 5.65 -8.52
C ILE A 25 8.09 6.29 -7.41
N LEU A 26 7.41 6.92 -6.46
CA LEU A 26 8.05 7.58 -5.32
C LEU A 26 8.04 6.70 -4.08
N GLY A 27 7.32 5.60 -4.10
CA GLY A 27 7.29 4.63 -3.03
C GLY A 27 5.96 3.95 -2.88
N GLY A 28 5.85 3.16 -1.82
CA GLY A 28 4.61 2.49 -1.47
C GLY A 28 4.49 2.32 0.02
N LEU A 29 3.27 2.17 0.49
CA LEU A 29 3.01 1.91 1.89
C LEU A 29 1.76 1.06 2.03
N ILE A 30 1.69 0.34 3.14
CA ILE A 30 0.54 -0.48 3.49
C ILE A 30 -0.02 0.04 4.80
N SER A 31 -1.32 0.27 4.84
CA SER A 31 -2.02 0.72 6.03
C SER A 31 -3.20 -0.19 6.32
N ALA A 32 -3.55 -0.28 7.60
CA ALA A 32 -4.78 -0.92 8.01
C ALA A 32 -5.98 -0.12 7.47
N THR A 33 -7.16 -0.73 7.52
CA THR A 33 -8.37 -0.08 6.99
C THR A 33 -8.72 1.24 7.68
N ASP A 34 -8.26 1.42 8.91
CA ASP A 34 -8.46 2.67 9.66
C ASP A 34 -7.39 3.73 9.35
N GLY A 35 -6.43 3.43 8.48
CA GLY A 35 -5.38 4.35 8.09
C GLY A 35 -4.11 4.23 8.91
N LEU A 36 -4.05 3.32 9.86
CA LEU A 36 -2.84 3.12 10.66
C LEU A 36 -1.73 2.52 9.81
N LEU A 37 -0.59 3.20 9.75
CA LEU A 37 0.56 2.78 8.96
C LEU A 37 1.13 1.47 9.49
N MET A 38 1.32 0.49 8.59
CA MET A 38 1.91 -0.80 8.92
C MET A 38 3.35 -0.91 8.43
N ALA A 39 3.63 -0.43 7.22
CA ALA A 39 4.97 -0.41 6.64
C ALA A 39 5.01 0.58 5.51
N ALA A 40 6.18 1.17 5.27
CA ALA A 40 6.35 2.13 4.19
C ALA A 40 7.77 2.11 3.65
N VAL A 41 7.91 2.26 2.35
CA VAL A 41 9.18 2.50 1.68
C VAL A 41 8.91 3.63 0.69
N VAL A 42 9.25 4.86 1.08
CA VAL A 42 9.01 6.04 0.26
C VAL A 42 10.27 6.90 0.23
N LYS A 43 10.38 7.71 -0.82
CA LYS A 43 11.51 8.65 -0.95
C LYS A 43 11.45 9.71 0.15
N GLU A 44 12.62 10.27 0.47
CA GLU A 44 12.74 11.31 1.50
C GLU A 44 11.84 12.50 1.18
N GLY A 45 11.37 13.14 2.24
CA GLY A 45 10.53 14.32 2.13
C GLY A 45 9.04 14.06 2.06
N LEU A 46 8.64 12.78 2.02
CA LEU A 46 7.23 12.40 2.01
C LEU A 46 6.78 12.00 3.41
N ASP A 47 5.62 12.50 3.81
CA ASP A 47 5.04 12.17 5.12
C ASP A 47 4.27 10.86 5.02
N GLN A 48 4.88 9.80 5.53
CA GLN A 48 4.34 8.44 5.45
C GLN A 48 2.97 8.32 6.12
N GLU A 49 2.82 8.91 7.28
CA GLU A 49 1.57 8.79 8.05
C GLU A 49 0.42 9.52 7.35
N SER A 50 0.67 10.70 6.81
CA SER A 50 -0.33 11.43 6.06
C SER A 50 -0.74 10.72 4.79
N LEU A 51 0.23 10.11 4.09
CA LEU A 51 -0.03 9.36 2.86
C LEU A 51 -0.82 8.08 3.17
N ALA A 52 -0.53 7.41 4.28
CA ALA A 52 -1.27 6.23 4.70
C ALA A 52 -2.72 6.58 5.00
N ALA A 53 -2.95 7.67 5.72
CA ALA A 53 -4.28 8.13 6.05
C ALA A 53 -5.06 8.52 4.78
N ALA A 54 -4.42 9.25 3.87
CA ALA A 54 -5.05 9.66 2.61
C ALA A 54 -5.41 8.46 1.74
N GLY A 55 -4.50 7.49 1.64
CA GLY A 55 -4.73 6.28 0.86
C GLY A 55 -5.89 5.46 1.41
N ALA A 56 -5.90 5.23 2.72
CA ALA A 56 -6.99 4.49 3.36
C ALA A 56 -8.33 5.21 3.19
N ARG A 57 -8.33 6.53 3.33
CA ARG A 57 -9.55 7.32 3.14
C ARG A 57 -10.08 7.22 1.73
N LEU A 58 -9.18 7.31 0.74
CA LEU A 58 -9.57 7.16 -0.66
C LEU A 58 -10.14 5.76 -0.91
N GLY A 59 -9.50 4.73 -0.39
CA GLY A 59 -9.96 3.34 -0.52
C GLY A 59 -11.35 3.15 0.10
N GLN A 60 -11.56 3.68 1.30
CA GLN A 60 -12.86 3.60 1.98
C GLN A 60 -13.96 4.33 1.21
N LEU A 61 -13.67 5.54 0.74
CA LEU A 61 -14.65 6.32 -0.02
C LEU A 61 -15.01 5.65 -1.33
N ALA A 62 -14.02 5.14 -2.05
CA ALA A 62 -14.24 4.43 -3.31
C ALA A 62 -15.05 3.14 -3.07
N SER A 63 -14.69 2.36 -2.06
CA SER A 63 -15.40 1.13 -1.73
C SER A 63 -16.86 1.38 -1.37
N ALA A 64 -17.13 2.45 -0.62
CA ALA A 64 -18.48 2.81 -0.24
C ALA A 64 -19.37 3.18 -1.43
N ARG A 65 -18.76 3.70 -2.51
CA ARG A 65 -19.48 4.07 -3.73
C ARG A 65 -19.77 2.88 -4.63
N LEU A 66 -19.05 1.77 -4.45
CA LEU A 66 -19.21 0.56 -5.25
C LEU A 66 -20.06 -0.46 -4.49
N ALA A 67 -21.36 -0.14 -4.35
CA ALA A 67 -22.26 -0.91 -3.47
C ALA A 67 -22.38 -2.39 -3.84
N TYR A 68 -22.17 -2.73 -5.11
CA TYR A 68 -22.36 -4.11 -5.62
C TYR A 68 -21.10 -4.68 -6.27
N ASP A 69 -19.95 -4.05 -6.07
CA ASP A 69 -18.71 -4.49 -6.69
C ASP A 69 -17.56 -4.34 -5.72
N VAL A 70 -16.42 -4.92 -6.07
CA VAL A 70 -15.22 -4.89 -5.24
C VAL A 70 -14.23 -3.92 -5.86
N LEU A 71 -13.68 -3.03 -5.05
CA LEU A 71 -12.68 -2.07 -5.52
C LEU A 71 -11.40 -2.81 -5.92
N ASP A 72 -10.94 -2.56 -7.14
CA ASP A 72 -9.64 -3.03 -7.61
C ASP A 72 -8.57 -1.96 -7.33
N VAL A 73 -8.71 -0.78 -7.95
CA VAL A 73 -7.83 0.34 -7.68
C VAL A 73 -8.62 1.65 -7.68
N ALA A 74 -8.18 2.58 -6.85
CA ALA A 74 -8.65 3.96 -6.89
C ALA A 74 -7.44 4.86 -7.15
N VAL A 75 -7.60 5.87 -7.98
CA VAL A 75 -6.53 6.78 -8.35
C VAL A 75 -6.91 8.21 -7.98
N LEU A 76 -6.02 8.88 -7.30
CA LEU A 76 -6.15 10.30 -6.97
C LEU A 76 -4.98 11.05 -7.58
N ASP A 77 -5.26 11.93 -8.53
CA ASP A 77 -4.24 12.81 -9.10
C ASP A 77 -4.28 14.17 -8.42
N ALA A 78 -3.21 14.51 -7.76
CA ALA A 78 -2.98 15.84 -7.20
C ALA A 78 -1.88 16.52 -8.02
N THR A 79 -1.59 17.78 -7.70
CA THR A 79 -0.61 18.55 -8.46
C THR A 79 0.78 17.94 -8.45
N ARG A 80 1.20 17.41 -7.30
CA ARG A 80 2.58 16.91 -7.11
C ARG A 80 2.66 15.40 -6.95
N LEU A 81 1.56 14.75 -6.63
CA LEU A 81 1.54 13.32 -6.34
C LEU A 81 0.33 12.66 -6.98
N ARG A 82 0.52 11.42 -7.35
CA ARG A 82 -0.57 10.52 -7.70
C ARG A 82 -0.60 9.39 -6.68
N LEU A 83 -1.77 9.12 -6.12
CA LEU A 83 -1.96 7.99 -5.23
C LEU A 83 -2.74 6.90 -5.95
N ILE A 84 -2.23 5.68 -5.92
CA ILE A 84 -2.91 4.52 -6.47
C ILE A 84 -3.17 3.58 -5.31
N VAL A 85 -4.42 3.38 -4.96
CA VAL A 85 -4.82 2.60 -3.80
C VAL A 85 -5.42 1.29 -4.25
N HIS A 86 -4.87 0.20 -3.74
CA HIS A 86 -5.30 -1.16 -4.06
C HIS A 86 -5.61 -1.89 -2.76
N PRO A 87 -6.85 -2.36 -2.57
CA PRO A 87 -7.19 -3.10 -1.36
C PRO A 87 -6.54 -4.47 -1.34
N THR A 88 -6.08 -4.88 -0.18
CA THR A 88 -5.51 -6.20 0.07
C THR A 88 -6.17 -6.79 1.32
N ALA A 89 -5.90 -8.06 1.58
CA ALA A 89 -6.38 -8.70 2.80
C ALA A 89 -5.82 -8.05 4.07
N LEU A 90 -4.66 -7.39 3.97
CA LEU A 90 -4.02 -6.71 5.09
C LEU A 90 -4.59 -5.30 5.35
N GLY A 91 -5.15 -4.69 4.32
CA GLY A 91 -5.58 -3.30 4.36
C GLY A 91 -5.37 -2.65 3.00
N TYR A 92 -5.01 -1.38 2.98
CA TYR A 92 -4.83 -0.64 1.72
C TYR A 92 -3.36 -0.46 1.38
N LEU A 93 -2.98 -0.95 0.19
CA LEU A 93 -1.68 -0.62 -0.40
C LEU A 93 -1.84 0.70 -1.14
N THR A 94 -0.99 1.67 -0.81
CA THR A 94 -0.95 2.96 -1.51
C THR A 94 0.39 3.08 -2.22
N VAL A 95 0.35 3.16 -3.55
CA VAL A 95 1.53 3.46 -4.37
C VAL A 95 1.53 4.96 -4.61
N VAL A 96 2.66 5.60 -4.29
CA VAL A 96 2.85 7.03 -4.49
C VAL A 96 3.66 7.21 -5.76
N ALA A 97 3.12 7.97 -6.71
CA ALA A 97 3.73 8.12 -8.03
C ALA A 97 3.79 9.59 -8.43
N ASP A 98 4.65 9.86 -9.41
CA ASP A 98 4.70 11.15 -10.08
C ASP A 98 3.50 11.24 -11.03
N PRO A 99 2.68 12.30 -10.94
CA PRO A 99 1.51 12.42 -11.81
C PRO A 99 1.87 12.57 -13.29
N ALA A 100 3.12 12.95 -13.61
CA ALA A 100 3.59 13.03 -14.98
C ALA A 100 3.91 11.65 -15.60
N GLY A 101 4.03 10.61 -14.77
CA GLY A 101 4.31 9.27 -15.24
C GLY A 101 3.08 8.59 -15.82
N GLN A 102 3.30 7.43 -16.46
CA GLN A 102 2.22 6.62 -17.01
C GLN A 102 1.48 5.88 -15.90
N ILE A 103 0.16 5.83 -16.02
CA ILE A 103 -0.67 5.22 -14.98
C ILE A 103 -0.67 3.69 -15.05
N GLU A 104 -0.68 3.09 -16.25
CA GLU A 104 -0.80 1.64 -16.38
C GLU A 104 0.32 0.86 -15.70
N PRO A 105 1.60 1.22 -15.88
CA PRO A 105 2.67 0.50 -15.17
C PRO A 105 2.56 0.63 -13.65
N ALA A 106 2.12 1.79 -13.17
CA ALA A 106 1.96 2.01 -11.73
C ALA A 106 0.81 1.18 -11.16
N VAL A 107 -0.30 1.07 -11.88
CA VAL A 107 -1.43 0.22 -11.49
C VAL A 107 -1.02 -1.25 -11.48
N ALA A 108 -0.30 -1.69 -12.50
CA ALA A 108 0.20 -3.07 -12.57
C ALA A 108 1.14 -3.36 -11.40
N ALA A 109 2.00 -2.41 -11.06
CA ALA A 109 2.90 -2.52 -9.91
C ALA A 109 2.13 -2.66 -8.60
N ALA A 110 1.06 -1.88 -8.42
CA ALA A 110 0.22 -1.95 -7.22
C ALA A 110 -0.40 -3.34 -7.07
N ARG A 111 -0.93 -3.91 -8.14
CA ARG A 111 -1.52 -5.25 -8.11
C ARG A 111 -0.48 -6.32 -7.79
N GLN A 112 0.68 -6.24 -8.42
CA GLN A 112 1.76 -7.21 -8.21
C GLN A 112 2.30 -7.15 -6.79
N VAL A 113 2.58 -5.97 -6.28
CA VAL A 113 3.09 -5.80 -4.93
C VAL A 113 2.02 -6.19 -3.90
N GLY A 114 0.76 -5.90 -4.16
CA GLY A 114 -0.34 -6.33 -3.30
C GLY A 114 -0.36 -7.84 -3.11
N LYS A 115 -0.13 -8.58 -4.19
CA LYS A 115 -0.03 -10.03 -4.16
C LYS A 115 1.13 -10.52 -3.30
N VAL A 116 2.29 -9.90 -3.51
CA VAL A 116 3.50 -10.23 -2.75
C VAL A 116 3.31 -9.93 -1.26
N LEU A 117 2.66 -8.82 -0.94
CA LEU A 117 2.38 -8.45 0.45
C LEU A 117 1.52 -9.50 1.15
N GLN A 118 0.49 -9.99 0.49
CA GLN A 118 -0.39 -11.01 1.06
C GLN A 118 0.36 -12.32 1.28
N GLU A 119 1.17 -12.74 0.33
CA GLU A 119 2.01 -13.94 0.44
C GLU A 119 3.04 -13.79 1.55
N THR A 120 3.67 -12.63 1.63
CA THR A 120 4.67 -12.31 2.65
C THR A 120 4.06 -12.37 4.05
N ALA A 121 2.90 -11.78 4.24
CA ALA A 121 2.22 -11.79 5.53
C ALA A 121 1.88 -13.22 5.98
N ALA A 122 1.41 -14.04 5.07
CA ALA A 122 1.09 -15.43 5.37
C ALA A 122 2.35 -16.22 5.75
N THR A 123 3.46 -15.96 5.05
CA THR A 123 4.72 -16.67 5.25
C THR A 123 5.42 -16.27 6.55
N THR A 124 5.35 -14.99 6.92
CA THR A 124 6.05 -14.48 8.11
C THR A 124 5.34 -14.74 9.42
N GLY A 125 4.15 -15.31 9.37
CA GLY A 125 3.37 -15.54 10.58
C GLY A 125 2.64 -14.31 11.10
N ALA A 126 2.56 -13.24 10.31
CA ALA A 126 1.82 -12.05 10.70
C ALA A 126 0.36 -12.38 10.98
N LEU A 127 -0.23 -13.24 10.15
CA LEU A 127 -1.60 -13.69 10.33
C LEU A 127 -1.74 -14.59 11.55
N GLU A 128 -0.75 -15.40 11.84
CA GLU A 128 -0.73 -16.26 13.03
C GLU A 128 -0.73 -15.41 14.29
N ALA A 129 0.03 -14.34 14.30
CA ALA A 129 0.07 -13.41 15.44
C ALA A 129 -1.30 -12.76 15.68
N ILE A 130 -2.06 -12.52 14.63
CA ILE A 130 -3.40 -11.96 14.73
C ILE A 130 -4.39 -13.01 15.23
N LEU A 131 -4.24 -14.26 14.78
CA LEU A 131 -5.13 -15.36 15.16
C LEU A 131 -4.91 -15.84 16.59
N ASP A 132 -3.70 -15.70 17.09
CA ASP A 132 -3.38 -16.05 18.48
C ASP A 132 -3.90 -15.00 19.45
#